data_9d3131ce7fdf2d8ed3afd727f529b1c2
#
_entry.id   9d3131ce7fdf2d8ed3afd727f529b1c2
#
_cell.length_a   1.000
_cell.length_b   1.000
_cell.length_c   1.000
_cell.angle_alpha   90.00
_cell.angle_beta   90.00
_cell.angle_gamma   90.00
#
_symmetry.space_group_name_H-M   'P 1'
#
loop_
_entity.id
_entity.type
_entity.pdbx_description
1 polymer ?
#
loop_
_entity_poly.entity_id
_entity_poly.type
_entity_poly.pdbx_seq_one_letter_code
_entity_poly.pdbx_strand_id
1 'polypeptide(L)'
;SIPSRVNESVGDYGLGVPTLGKTAIKKRVDKLETTTVWIFPEKDFQKQLDTNVIGRYSNSRDYSTITFTSSSRNKINFIPKDKHKGKELLFIKSPFLNSNPSRIGVEQYLKEIKEIIIQELPSINNGGYVVIQTQDVRINGYIESLAKKCVDMLTLNNLWLKEIVIVTQEEQISNIISPNKYLNTIHQYLLVYEKISRDKYV
;
A
#
# COMPACT_ATOMS: atom_id res chain seq x y z
N SER A 1 -41.10 -42.03 -47.50
CA SER A 1 -39.83 -41.25 -47.47
C SER A 1 -39.78 -40.39 -46.22
N ILE A 2 -38.83 -40.69 -45.38
CA ILE A 2 -38.59 -40.02 -44.10
C ILE A 2 -37.37 -39.12 -44.31
N PRO A 3 -37.41 -37.83 -43.96
CA PRO A 3 -36.22 -37.00 -44.08
C PRO A 3 -35.26 -37.21 -42.88
N SER A 4 -33.98 -37.26 -43.21
CA SER A 4 -32.84 -37.46 -42.34
C SER A 4 -32.64 -36.30 -41.35
N ARG A 5 -32.30 -36.65 -40.09
CA ARG A 5 -31.90 -35.74 -39.03
C ARG A 5 -30.52 -35.13 -39.34
N VAL A 6 -30.46 -33.82 -39.28
CA VAL A 6 -29.21 -33.07 -39.27
C VAL A 6 -28.64 -33.11 -37.83
N ASN A 7 -27.44 -33.64 -37.67
CA ASN A 7 -26.68 -33.53 -36.42
C ASN A 7 -26.08 -32.14 -36.33
N GLU A 8 -26.56 -31.32 -35.42
CA GLU A 8 -25.86 -30.10 -34.97
C GLU A 8 -24.78 -30.49 -33.96
N SER A 9 -23.54 -30.28 -34.34
CA SER A 9 -22.40 -30.39 -33.43
C SER A 9 -22.40 -29.21 -32.47
N VAL A 10 -22.59 -29.49 -31.20
CA VAL A 10 -22.38 -28.51 -30.11
C VAL A 10 -20.90 -28.13 -30.08
N GLY A 11 -20.60 -26.89 -30.43
CA GLY A 11 -19.27 -26.34 -30.35
C GLY A 11 -18.82 -26.25 -28.87
N ASP A 12 -17.70 -26.89 -28.58
CA ASP A 12 -17.00 -26.86 -27.31
C ASP A 12 -16.38 -25.47 -27.11
N TYR A 13 -17.07 -24.62 -26.34
CA TYR A 13 -16.50 -23.33 -25.88
C TYR A 13 -15.55 -23.60 -24.74
N GLY A 14 -14.37 -24.13 -25.05
CA GLY A 14 -13.24 -24.19 -24.13
C GLY A 14 -12.80 -22.79 -23.78
N LEU A 15 -13.26 -22.26 -22.63
CA LEU A 15 -12.68 -21.10 -21.98
C LEU A 15 -11.30 -21.50 -21.48
N GLY A 16 -10.31 -21.37 -22.36
CA GLY A 16 -8.90 -21.46 -22.01
C GLY A 16 -8.54 -20.33 -21.04
N VAL A 17 -8.45 -20.65 -19.77
CA VAL A 17 -7.82 -19.76 -18.78
C VAL A 17 -6.37 -19.55 -19.23
N PRO A 18 -5.92 -18.31 -19.51
CA PRO A 18 -4.54 -18.10 -19.91
C PRO A 18 -3.63 -18.42 -18.71
N THR A 19 -2.94 -19.53 -18.78
CA THR A 19 -1.80 -19.84 -17.88
C THR A 19 -0.73 -18.78 -18.13
N LEU A 20 -0.66 -17.79 -17.26
CA LEU A 20 0.42 -16.82 -17.21
C LEU A 20 1.72 -17.57 -16.91
N GLY A 21 2.50 -17.81 -17.96
CA GLY A 21 3.78 -18.52 -17.85
C GLY A 21 4.74 -17.79 -16.91
N LYS A 22 5.56 -18.57 -16.18
CA LYS A 22 6.58 -18.09 -15.22
C LYS A 22 7.50 -16.99 -15.77
N THR A 23 7.65 -16.86 -17.07
CA THR A 23 8.45 -15.83 -17.76
C THR A 23 7.82 -14.43 -17.74
N ALA A 24 6.49 -14.33 -17.68
CA ALA A 24 5.80 -13.03 -17.60
C ALA A 24 5.96 -12.39 -16.22
N ILE A 25 6.05 -13.21 -15.16
CA ILE A 25 6.23 -12.76 -13.77
C ILE A 25 7.61 -12.13 -13.58
N LYS A 26 8.67 -12.73 -14.16
CA LYS A 26 10.05 -12.22 -14.03
C LYS A 26 10.25 -10.84 -14.68
N LYS A 27 9.54 -10.54 -15.78
CA LYS A 27 9.57 -9.22 -16.43
C LYS A 27 8.81 -8.12 -15.65
N ARG A 28 7.88 -8.49 -14.78
CA ARG A 28 7.13 -7.53 -13.95
C ARG A 28 7.94 -7.01 -12.77
N VAL A 29 8.86 -7.82 -12.26
CA VAL A 29 9.68 -7.51 -11.07
C VAL A 29 10.69 -6.38 -11.31
N ASP A 30 11.12 -6.19 -12.56
CA ASP A 30 12.14 -5.20 -12.92
C ASP A 30 11.55 -3.82 -13.32
N LYS A 31 10.22 -3.64 -13.30
CA LYS A 31 9.56 -2.38 -13.65
C LYS A 31 8.76 -1.84 -12.48
N LEU A 32 8.81 -0.51 -12.32
CA LEU A 32 7.92 0.17 -11.37
C LEU A 32 6.47 -0.06 -11.75
N GLU A 33 5.63 -0.36 -10.76
CA GLU A 33 4.19 -0.50 -10.96
C GLU A 33 3.57 0.82 -11.44
N THR A 34 2.72 0.73 -12.45
CA THR A 34 2.10 1.91 -13.10
C THR A 34 0.60 2.06 -12.79
N THR A 35 0.03 1.11 -12.06
CA THR A 35 -1.38 1.11 -11.64
C THR A 35 -1.49 1.38 -10.15
N THR A 36 -2.71 1.57 -9.64
CA THR A 36 -3.00 1.73 -8.21
C THR A 36 -3.21 0.39 -7.49
N VAL A 37 -2.99 -0.73 -8.17
CA VAL A 37 -2.99 -2.08 -7.58
C VAL A 37 -1.65 -2.74 -7.83
N TRP A 38 -0.91 -3.00 -6.77
CA TRP A 38 0.42 -3.60 -6.82
C TRP A 38 0.38 -5.01 -6.24
N ILE A 39 0.95 -5.96 -6.97
CA ILE A 39 0.97 -7.37 -6.58
C ILE A 39 2.42 -7.84 -6.58
N PHE A 40 2.92 -8.23 -5.43
CA PHE A 40 4.30 -8.69 -5.26
C PHE A 40 4.37 -10.13 -4.74
N PRO A 41 5.42 -10.89 -5.12
CA PRO A 41 5.71 -12.19 -4.52
C PRO A 41 5.91 -12.08 -3.00
N GLU A 42 5.45 -13.08 -2.25
CA GLU A 42 5.56 -13.10 -0.79
C GLU A 42 7.00 -12.98 -0.32
N LYS A 43 7.91 -13.74 -0.93
CA LYS A 43 9.31 -13.88 -0.51
C LYS A 43 10.06 -12.56 -0.37
N ASP A 44 9.80 -11.59 -1.25
CA ASP A 44 10.51 -10.30 -1.29
C ASP A 44 9.54 -9.12 -1.19
N PHE A 45 8.36 -9.35 -0.65
CA PHE A 45 7.25 -8.39 -0.64
C PHE A 45 7.69 -6.99 -0.19
N GLN A 46 8.21 -6.86 1.03
CA GLN A 46 8.57 -5.55 1.57
C GLN A 46 9.72 -4.89 0.79
N LYS A 47 10.70 -5.67 0.35
CA LYS A 47 11.81 -5.15 -0.46
C LYS A 47 11.33 -4.59 -1.80
N GLN A 48 10.42 -5.29 -2.46
CA GLN A 48 9.86 -4.83 -3.74
C GLN A 48 8.96 -3.62 -3.55
N LEU A 49 8.16 -3.62 -2.48
CA LEU A 49 7.36 -2.46 -2.10
C LEU A 49 8.24 -1.23 -1.85
N ASP A 50 9.28 -1.37 -1.04
CA ASP A 50 10.24 -0.29 -0.76
C ASP A 50 10.89 0.23 -2.06
N THR A 51 11.34 -0.66 -2.92
CA THR A 51 11.95 -0.31 -4.21
C THR A 51 10.99 0.48 -5.10
N ASN A 52 9.72 0.06 -5.18
CA ASN A 52 8.71 0.75 -5.98
C ASN A 52 8.34 2.11 -5.40
N VAL A 53 8.14 2.22 -4.08
CA VAL A 53 7.83 3.49 -3.41
C VAL A 53 8.98 4.49 -3.60
N ILE A 54 10.21 4.08 -3.31
CA ILE A 54 11.39 4.96 -3.42
C ILE A 54 11.62 5.34 -4.87
N GLY A 55 11.57 4.40 -5.81
CA GLY A 55 11.82 4.66 -7.23
C GLY A 55 10.76 5.55 -7.87
N ARG A 56 9.51 5.52 -7.36
CA ARG A 56 8.41 6.31 -7.91
C ARG A 56 8.31 7.71 -7.32
N TYR A 57 8.61 7.86 -6.03
CA TYR A 57 8.36 9.10 -5.29
C TYR A 57 9.63 9.83 -4.84
N SER A 58 10.82 9.35 -5.23
CA SER A 58 12.10 10.00 -4.96
C SER A 58 13.06 9.89 -6.15
N ASN A 59 13.21 10.98 -6.90
CA ASN A 59 14.10 11.03 -8.08
C ASN A 59 15.58 11.07 -7.71
N SER A 60 15.94 11.85 -6.70
CA SER A 60 17.34 12.06 -6.26
C SER A 60 17.77 11.08 -5.18
N ARG A 61 16.90 10.17 -4.75
CA ARG A 61 17.10 9.27 -3.61
C ARG A 61 17.29 9.99 -2.26
N ASP A 62 16.82 11.23 -2.15
CA ASP A 62 16.79 11.97 -0.89
C ASP A 62 15.49 11.63 -0.14
N TYR A 63 15.50 10.54 0.59
CA TYR A 63 14.33 10.04 1.31
C TYR A 63 14.63 9.66 2.75
N SER A 64 13.59 9.62 3.57
CA SER A 64 13.60 9.00 4.90
C SER A 64 12.60 7.87 4.95
N THR A 65 12.97 6.80 5.64
CA THR A 65 12.04 5.74 5.99
C THR A 65 11.90 5.66 7.51
N ILE A 66 10.66 5.59 7.98
CA ILE A 66 10.33 5.39 9.38
C ILE A 66 9.52 4.12 9.49
N THR A 67 9.99 3.16 10.29
CA THR A 67 9.19 1.99 10.63
C THR A 67 8.53 2.23 11.97
N PHE A 68 7.20 2.27 11.97
CA PHE A 68 6.38 2.46 13.15
C PHE A 68 5.52 1.23 13.38
N THR A 69 5.53 0.71 14.59
CA THR A 69 4.72 -0.45 14.98
C THR A 69 3.91 -0.12 16.22
N SER A 70 2.69 -0.67 16.32
CA SER A 70 1.81 -0.47 17.48
C SER A 70 2.36 -1.03 18.80
N SER A 71 3.43 -1.81 18.75
CA SER A 71 4.00 -2.51 19.91
C SER A 71 5.33 -1.94 20.42
N SER A 72 5.97 -1.02 19.70
CA SER A 72 7.25 -0.43 20.12
C SER A 72 7.44 0.96 19.59
N ARG A 73 7.79 1.88 20.49
CA ARG A 73 8.24 3.22 20.12
C ARG A 73 9.56 3.12 19.35
N ASN A 74 9.51 3.52 18.08
CA ASN A 74 10.61 4.03 17.29
C ASN A 74 11.81 3.13 17.02
N LYS A 75 11.86 2.54 15.83
CA LYS A 75 13.11 2.41 15.08
C LYS A 75 13.05 3.37 13.89
N ILE A 76 13.58 4.57 14.09
CA ILE A 76 13.81 5.52 13.00
C ILE A 76 15.09 5.06 12.32
N ASN A 77 14.97 4.44 11.14
CA ASN A 77 16.12 4.23 10.28
C ASN A 77 16.30 5.50 9.44
N PHE A 78 17.05 6.44 10.00
CA PHE A 78 17.48 7.62 9.27
C PHE A 78 18.62 7.23 8.32
N ILE A 79 18.46 7.54 7.04
CA ILE A 79 19.58 7.66 6.11
C ILE A 79 19.65 9.13 5.66
N PRO A 80 20.26 10.01 6.42
CA PRO A 80 20.49 11.39 5.98
C PRO A 80 21.75 11.41 5.12
N LYS A 81 21.62 11.62 3.81
CA LYS A 81 22.79 11.91 2.97
C LYS A 81 23.27 13.34 3.08
N ASP A 82 22.41 14.30 3.41
CA ASP A 82 22.79 15.69 3.62
C ASP A 82 21.81 16.40 4.56
N LYS A 83 22.33 17.00 5.64
CA LYS A 83 21.51 17.74 6.62
C LYS A 83 20.93 19.05 6.08
N HIS A 84 21.35 19.51 4.90
CA HIS A 84 21.02 20.83 4.36
C HIS A 84 20.07 20.78 3.15
N LYS A 85 19.80 19.60 2.61
CA LYS A 85 18.90 19.44 1.47
C LYS A 85 17.58 18.87 1.94
N GLY A 86 16.47 19.48 1.56
CA GLY A 86 15.14 18.96 1.87
C GLY A 86 14.92 17.59 1.21
N LYS A 87 14.08 16.78 1.84
CA LYS A 87 13.77 15.41 1.39
C LYS A 87 12.67 15.42 0.33
N GLU A 88 12.77 14.52 -0.64
CA GLU A 88 11.72 14.30 -1.64
C GLU A 88 10.64 13.34 -1.15
N LEU A 89 10.98 12.43 -0.23
CA LEU A 89 10.07 11.39 0.25
C LEU A 89 10.26 11.13 1.73
N LEU A 90 9.15 11.09 2.45
CA LEU A 90 9.01 10.45 3.76
C LEU A 90 8.16 9.19 3.58
N PHE A 91 8.75 8.02 3.79
CA PHE A 91 8.04 6.75 3.75
C PHE A 91 7.83 6.17 5.15
N ILE A 92 6.59 6.17 5.62
CA ILE A 92 6.20 5.62 6.92
C ILE A 92 5.66 4.21 6.71
N LYS A 93 6.43 3.22 7.17
CA LYS A 93 6.01 1.82 7.21
C LYS A 93 5.34 1.58 8.56
N SER A 94 4.04 1.44 8.56
CA SER A 94 3.26 1.39 9.79
C SER A 94 2.39 0.13 9.90
N PRO A 95 3.00 -1.08 9.94
CA PRO A 95 2.24 -2.31 10.16
C PRO A 95 1.64 -2.31 11.57
N PHE A 96 0.35 -2.60 11.65
CA PHE A 96 -0.31 -2.77 12.94
C PHE A 96 -0.14 -4.22 13.41
N LEU A 97 0.91 -4.50 14.19
CA LEU A 97 1.31 -5.84 14.60
C LEU A 97 0.63 -6.37 15.87
N ASN A 98 -0.38 -5.68 16.40
CA ASN A 98 -1.07 -6.16 17.59
C ASN A 98 -2.06 -7.28 17.23
N SER A 99 -1.88 -8.46 17.80
CA SER A 99 -2.77 -9.61 17.59
C SER A 99 -4.18 -9.41 18.19
N ASN A 100 -4.31 -8.50 19.17
CA ASN A 100 -5.56 -8.12 19.82
C ASN A 100 -5.76 -6.61 19.75
N PRO A 101 -6.14 -6.07 18.59
CA PRO A 101 -6.32 -4.64 18.44
C PRO A 101 -7.49 -4.16 19.30
N SER A 102 -7.33 -2.99 19.95
CA SER A 102 -8.38 -2.28 20.68
C SER A 102 -8.61 -0.92 20.05
N ARG A 103 -9.79 -0.33 20.26
CA ARG A 103 -10.08 1.02 19.76
C ARG A 103 -9.10 2.05 20.31
N ILE A 104 -8.77 1.97 21.59
CA ILE A 104 -7.79 2.87 22.23
C ILE A 104 -6.41 2.71 21.59
N GLY A 105 -5.97 1.47 21.34
CA GLY A 105 -4.71 1.20 20.66
C GLY A 105 -4.66 1.75 19.23
N VAL A 106 -5.77 1.67 18.50
CA VAL A 106 -5.91 2.26 17.16
C VAL A 106 -5.83 3.78 17.21
N GLU A 107 -6.53 4.42 18.14
CA GLU A 107 -6.52 5.88 18.31
C GLU A 107 -5.12 6.39 18.66
N GLN A 108 -4.42 5.71 19.57
CA GLN A 108 -3.04 6.05 19.93
C GLN A 108 -2.09 5.89 18.74
N TYR A 109 -2.21 4.79 18.02
CA TYR A 109 -1.42 4.54 16.80
C TYR A 109 -1.61 5.64 15.75
N LEU A 110 -2.85 6.05 15.48
CA LEU A 110 -3.16 7.12 14.53
C LEU A 110 -2.59 8.48 14.99
N LYS A 111 -2.71 8.78 16.29
CA LYS A 111 -2.14 9.99 16.88
C LYS A 111 -0.63 10.05 16.69
N GLU A 112 0.07 8.97 16.96
CA GLU A 112 1.53 8.88 16.80
C GLU A 112 1.95 9.05 15.33
N ILE A 113 1.24 8.45 14.37
CA ILE A 113 1.49 8.68 12.93
C ILE A 113 1.34 10.17 12.59
N LYS A 114 0.29 10.82 13.08
CA LYS A 114 0.07 12.26 12.84
C LYS A 114 1.20 13.11 13.42
N GLU A 115 1.64 12.82 14.63
CA GLU A 115 2.76 13.51 15.30
C GLU A 115 4.06 13.38 14.50
N ILE A 116 4.38 12.17 14.02
CA ILE A 116 5.54 11.92 13.16
C ILE A 116 5.47 12.77 11.88
N ILE A 117 4.32 12.80 11.23
CA ILE A 117 4.14 13.57 9.99
C ILE A 117 4.29 15.07 10.26
N ILE A 118 3.67 15.60 11.29
CA ILE A 118 3.77 17.02 11.65
C ILE A 118 5.24 17.40 11.94
N GLN A 119 5.97 16.54 12.64
CA GLN A 119 7.37 16.76 12.98
C GLN A 119 8.29 16.75 11.75
N GLU A 120 8.07 15.81 10.83
CA GLU A 120 8.92 15.60 9.65
C GLU A 120 8.54 16.47 8.44
N LEU A 121 7.30 16.94 8.36
CA LEU A 121 6.79 17.71 7.22
C LEU A 121 7.61 18.95 6.87
N PRO A 122 8.17 19.73 7.81
CA PRO A 122 9.05 20.85 7.47
C PRO A 122 10.29 20.44 6.67
N SER A 123 10.80 19.22 6.87
CA SER A 123 11.98 18.70 6.18
C SER A 123 11.68 18.18 4.75
N ILE A 124 10.42 18.06 4.37
CA ILE A 124 10.01 17.62 3.03
C ILE A 124 9.97 18.84 2.10
N ASN A 125 10.49 18.69 0.89
CA ASN A 125 10.41 19.70 -0.16
C ASN A 125 8.96 19.94 -0.61
N ASN A 126 8.67 21.13 -1.11
CA ASN A 126 7.44 21.36 -1.88
C ASN A 126 7.47 20.50 -3.14
N GLY A 127 6.38 19.79 -3.44
CA GLY A 127 6.31 18.76 -4.48
C GLY A 127 6.88 17.39 -4.03
N GLY A 128 7.39 17.29 -2.79
CA GLY A 128 7.79 16.02 -2.20
C GLY A 128 6.61 15.23 -1.63
N TYR A 129 6.86 13.99 -1.27
CA TYR A 129 5.82 13.03 -0.92
C TYR A 129 5.92 12.53 0.53
N VAL A 130 4.76 12.27 1.11
CA VAL A 130 4.61 11.46 2.32
C VAL A 130 3.82 10.23 1.93
N VAL A 131 4.40 9.05 2.09
CA VAL A 131 3.74 7.77 1.81
C VAL A 131 3.58 6.99 3.10
N ILE A 132 2.34 6.55 3.38
CA ILE A 132 2.00 5.79 4.58
C ILE A 132 1.56 4.39 4.15
N GLN A 133 2.30 3.38 4.55
CA GLN A 133 1.90 1.98 4.43
C GLN A 133 1.05 1.60 5.64
N THR A 134 -0.21 1.26 5.43
CA THR A 134 -1.15 0.86 6.50
C THR A 134 -2.03 -0.30 6.07
N GLN A 135 -2.80 -0.84 6.99
CA GLN A 135 -3.74 -1.93 6.74
C GLN A 135 -4.95 -1.81 7.66
N ASP A 136 -6.08 -2.37 7.25
CA ASP A 136 -7.26 -2.42 8.10
C ASP A 136 -7.13 -3.57 9.12
N VAL A 137 -7.74 -3.39 10.29
CA VAL A 137 -7.74 -4.38 11.37
C VAL A 137 -9.17 -4.77 11.75
N ARG A 138 -9.33 -5.88 12.47
CA ARG A 138 -10.62 -6.29 13.03
C ARG A 138 -10.61 -6.16 14.53
N ILE A 139 -11.67 -5.56 15.06
CA ILE A 139 -11.94 -5.47 16.50
C ILE A 139 -13.31 -6.11 16.74
N ASN A 140 -13.36 -7.16 17.53
CA ASN A 140 -14.60 -7.89 17.84
C ASN A 140 -15.41 -8.29 16.57
N GLY A 141 -14.71 -8.66 15.49
CA GLY A 141 -15.32 -9.08 14.23
C GLY A 141 -15.67 -7.95 13.27
N TYR A 142 -15.56 -6.68 13.66
CA TYR A 142 -15.84 -5.51 12.82
C TYR A 142 -14.56 -4.91 12.26
N ILE A 143 -14.63 -4.43 11.03
CA ILE A 143 -13.51 -3.74 10.39
C ILE A 143 -13.32 -2.36 11.03
N GLU A 144 -12.09 -2.08 11.45
CA GLU A 144 -11.58 -0.75 11.74
C GLU A 144 -10.67 -0.34 10.58
N SER A 145 -11.19 0.55 9.72
CA SER A 145 -10.45 1.00 8.54
C SER A 145 -9.40 2.04 8.93
N LEU A 146 -8.16 1.58 9.09
CA LEU A 146 -7.03 2.46 9.43
C LEU A 146 -6.68 3.39 8.27
N ALA A 147 -6.81 2.93 7.03
CA ALA A 147 -6.60 3.76 5.85
C ALA A 147 -7.54 4.97 5.83
N LYS A 148 -8.86 4.72 6.00
CA LYS A 148 -9.84 5.81 6.08
C LYS A 148 -9.55 6.76 7.24
N LYS A 149 -9.27 6.23 8.42
CA LYS A 149 -8.98 7.04 9.62
C LYS A 149 -7.72 7.89 9.45
N CYS A 150 -6.68 7.37 8.78
CA CYS A 150 -5.50 8.16 8.42
C CYS A 150 -5.87 9.32 7.49
N VAL A 151 -6.69 9.07 6.47
CA VAL A 151 -7.15 10.12 5.55
C VAL A 151 -7.94 11.20 6.29
N ASP A 152 -8.90 10.80 7.12
CA ASP A 152 -9.74 11.74 7.90
C ASP A 152 -8.89 12.59 8.88
N MET A 153 -7.83 12.00 9.44
CA MET A 153 -6.95 12.65 10.42
C MET A 153 -5.95 13.63 9.79
N LEU A 154 -5.51 13.37 8.56
CA LEU A 154 -4.43 14.11 7.90
C LEU A 154 -4.96 15.25 7.04
N THR A 155 -5.83 16.08 7.60
CA THR A 155 -6.35 17.30 6.97
C THR A 155 -5.40 18.49 7.20
N LEU A 156 -4.20 18.44 6.62
CA LEU A 156 -3.21 19.52 6.72
C LEU A 156 -3.25 20.40 5.46
N ASN A 157 -3.21 21.72 5.63
CA ASN A 157 -3.41 22.69 4.56
C ASN A 157 -2.38 22.59 3.39
N ASN A 158 -1.22 21.98 3.66
CA ASN A 158 -0.14 21.85 2.68
C ASN A 158 0.18 20.39 2.32
N LEU A 159 -0.67 19.43 2.70
CA LEU A 159 -0.50 18.01 2.44
C LEU A 159 -1.77 17.46 1.80
N TRP A 160 -1.70 17.08 0.54
CA TRP A 160 -2.86 16.65 -0.25
C TRP A 160 -2.75 15.18 -0.62
N LEU A 161 -3.82 14.43 -0.36
CA LEU A 161 -3.91 13.04 -0.79
C LEU A 161 -3.92 12.99 -2.33
N LYS A 162 -2.91 12.35 -2.91
CA LYS A 162 -2.74 12.26 -4.36
C LYS A 162 -3.19 10.92 -4.90
N GLU A 163 -2.81 9.83 -4.22
CA GLU A 163 -3.11 8.47 -4.66
C GLU A 163 -3.40 7.57 -3.47
N ILE A 164 -4.24 6.56 -3.68
CA ILE A 164 -4.42 5.41 -2.78
C ILE A 164 -4.03 4.17 -3.58
N VAL A 165 -2.99 3.47 -3.14
CA VAL A 165 -2.51 2.25 -3.79
C VAL A 165 -2.87 1.05 -2.93
N ILE A 166 -3.45 0.03 -3.55
CA ILE A 166 -3.71 -1.26 -2.91
C ILE A 166 -2.52 -2.17 -3.19
N VAL A 167 -1.96 -2.78 -2.14
CA VAL A 167 -0.81 -3.68 -2.25
C VAL A 167 -1.18 -5.04 -1.68
N THR A 168 -0.89 -6.10 -2.42
CA THR A 168 -1.16 -7.47 -1.98
C THR A 168 -0.05 -8.43 -2.39
N GLN A 169 -0.02 -9.60 -1.76
CA GLN A 169 0.90 -10.68 -2.09
C GLN A 169 0.24 -11.65 -3.05
N GLU A 170 0.98 -12.14 -4.03
CA GLU A 170 0.49 -13.04 -5.08
C GLU A 170 -0.07 -14.35 -4.51
N GLU A 171 0.60 -14.94 -3.52
CA GLU A 171 0.21 -16.22 -2.96
C GLU A 171 -1.02 -16.15 -2.04
N GLN A 172 -1.30 -15.01 -1.45
CA GLN A 172 -2.49 -14.83 -0.60
C GLN A 172 -3.81 -14.88 -1.40
N ILE A 173 -3.76 -14.56 -2.71
CA ILE A 173 -4.94 -14.61 -3.58
C ILE A 173 -5.34 -16.06 -3.90
N SER A 174 -4.37 -16.98 -3.99
CA SER A 174 -4.59 -18.38 -4.35
C SER A 174 -5.01 -19.29 -3.17
N ASN A 175 -4.74 -18.89 -1.92
CA ASN A 175 -4.93 -19.70 -0.73
C ASN A 175 -6.16 -19.32 0.12
N ILE A 176 -7.14 -18.61 -0.45
CA ILE A 176 -8.34 -18.15 0.28
C ILE A 176 -9.35 -19.30 0.46
N ILE A 177 -8.94 -20.34 1.16
CA ILE A 177 -9.89 -21.29 1.79
C ILE A 177 -9.80 -21.01 3.29
N SER A 178 -10.54 -20.01 3.75
CA SER A 178 -10.64 -19.77 5.19
C SER A 178 -11.96 -20.32 5.72
N PRO A 179 -11.91 -21.22 6.69
CA PRO A 179 -13.11 -21.68 7.40
C PRO A 179 -13.65 -20.62 8.37
N ASN A 180 -13.06 -19.43 8.36
CA ASN A 180 -13.42 -18.36 9.29
C ASN A 180 -14.76 -17.72 8.91
N LYS A 181 -15.48 -17.28 9.92
CA LYS A 181 -16.76 -16.56 9.80
C LYS A 181 -16.64 -15.25 9.00
N TYR A 182 -15.43 -14.71 8.85
CA TYR A 182 -15.17 -13.41 8.23
C TYR A 182 -14.19 -13.54 7.06
N LEU A 183 -14.33 -12.67 6.06
CA LEU A 183 -13.36 -12.55 4.96
C LEU A 183 -11.99 -12.13 5.51
N ASN A 184 -10.92 -12.71 4.98
CA ASN A 184 -9.55 -12.32 5.33
C ASN A 184 -9.19 -10.99 4.66
N THR A 185 -8.53 -10.11 5.41
CA THR A 185 -7.92 -8.90 4.84
C THR A 185 -6.53 -9.27 4.32
N ILE A 186 -6.39 -9.35 3.00
CA ILE A 186 -5.16 -9.80 2.32
C ILE A 186 -4.37 -8.67 1.67
N HIS A 187 -4.81 -7.44 1.83
CA HIS A 187 -4.20 -6.27 1.19
C HIS A 187 -3.80 -5.23 2.22
N GLN A 188 -2.88 -4.39 1.80
CA GLN A 188 -2.45 -3.19 2.50
C GLN A 188 -2.72 -1.98 1.62
N TYR A 189 -2.62 -0.79 2.19
CA TYR A 189 -2.77 0.48 1.49
C TYR A 189 -1.47 1.27 1.57
N LEU A 190 -1.14 1.96 0.46
CA LEU A 190 -0.25 3.10 0.50
C LEU A 190 -1.10 4.35 0.30
N LEU A 191 -1.08 5.22 1.28
CA LEU A 191 -1.68 6.54 1.19
C LEU A 191 -0.58 7.50 0.77
N VAL A 192 -0.67 8.01 -0.45
CA VAL A 192 0.34 8.88 -1.05
C VAL A 192 -0.13 10.32 -0.99
N TYR A 193 0.59 11.13 -0.24
CA TYR A 193 0.36 12.56 -0.11
C TYR A 193 1.46 13.33 -0.80
N GLU A 194 1.11 14.45 -1.43
CA GLU A 194 2.04 15.43 -1.97
C GLU A 194 2.03 16.69 -1.10
N LYS A 195 3.22 17.19 -0.75
CA LYS A 195 3.36 18.49 -0.08
C LYS A 195 3.29 19.60 -1.12
N ILE A 196 2.33 20.51 -0.97
CA ILE A 196 2.11 21.61 -1.90
C ILE A 196 2.44 22.94 -1.23
N SER A 197 2.99 23.88 -2.01
CA SER A 197 3.09 25.27 -1.57
C SER A 197 1.70 25.91 -1.52
N ARG A 198 1.45 26.76 -0.53
CA ARG A 198 0.15 27.48 -0.36
C ARG A 198 -0.23 28.34 -1.58
N ASP A 199 0.75 28.75 -2.38
CA ASP A 199 0.55 29.72 -3.46
C ASP A 199 -0.02 29.12 -4.76
N LYS A 200 -0.26 27.80 -4.83
CA LYS A 200 -0.72 27.13 -6.04
C LYS A 200 -2.26 27.04 -6.19
N TYR A 201 -3.03 27.50 -5.22
CA TYR A 201 -4.50 27.38 -5.20
C TYR A 201 -5.22 28.62 -4.69
N VAL A 202 -4.71 29.80 -5.01
CA VAL A 202 -5.46 31.06 -4.89
C VAL A 202 -5.87 31.52 -6.29
#